data_7ed349560df7e09786d24ce44b8ca122
#
_entry.id   7ed349560df7e09786d24ce44b8ca122
#
_cell.length_a   1.000
_cell.length_b   1.000
_cell.length_c   1.000
_cell.angle_alpha   90.00
_cell.angle_beta   90.00
_cell.angle_gamma   90.00
#
_symmetry.space_group_name_H-M   'P 1'
#
loop_
_entity.id
_entity.type
_entity.pdbx_description
1 polymer ?
#
loop_
_entity_poly.entity_id
_entity_poly.type
_entity_poly.pdbx_seq_one_letter_code
_entity_poly.pdbx_strand_id
1 'polypeptide(L)'
;MISRKAQTSMEFVILTGFMVLAFLSFYIVIQSKLVEANSQDSDNAAKQAELLVVNELRVAESVVDGYYREFELPQKINGVNYNISIMQGVAGTPEIVIRYNGKERVYFVPQAYVSGASSVGKGRNNISKEDGIILIQSMT
;
A
#
# COMPACT_ATOMS: atom_id res chain seq x y z
N MET A 1 -16.93 -30.19 57.46
CA MET A 1 -18.11 -29.66 56.75
C MET A 1 -17.76 -28.29 56.20
N ILE A 2 -17.53 -28.17 54.91
CA ILE A 2 -17.30 -26.83 54.25
C ILE A 2 -18.65 -26.11 54.25
N SER A 3 -18.72 -24.92 54.84
CA SER A 3 -19.95 -24.15 54.92
C SER A 3 -20.47 -23.87 53.49
N ARG A 4 -21.78 -24.04 53.25
CA ARG A 4 -22.42 -23.74 51.94
C ARG A 4 -22.05 -22.34 51.42
N LYS A 5 -21.84 -21.37 52.29
CA LYS A 5 -21.39 -20.00 51.92
C LYS A 5 -19.98 -19.96 51.33
N ALA A 6 -19.05 -20.81 51.81
CA ALA A 6 -17.70 -20.90 51.29
C ALA A 6 -17.68 -21.57 49.92
N GLN A 7 -18.54 -22.54 49.67
CA GLN A 7 -18.68 -23.21 48.37
C GLN A 7 -19.20 -22.24 47.30
N THR A 8 -20.26 -21.47 47.56
CA THR A 8 -20.84 -20.49 46.64
C THR A 8 -19.84 -19.37 46.30
N SER A 9 -19.04 -18.92 47.28
CA SER A 9 -18.00 -17.93 47.05
C SER A 9 -16.90 -18.47 46.13
N MET A 10 -16.52 -19.72 46.27
CA MET A 10 -15.49 -20.34 45.43
C MET A 10 -15.99 -20.58 44.01
N GLU A 11 -17.23 -20.98 43.81
CA GLU A 11 -17.87 -21.12 42.51
C GLU A 11 -17.94 -19.77 41.78
N PHE A 12 -18.28 -18.69 42.48
CA PHE A 12 -18.31 -17.35 41.93
C PHE A 12 -16.91 -16.87 41.46
N VAL A 13 -15.87 -17.12 42.26
CA VAL A 13 -14.48 -16.72 41.87
C VAL A 13 -14.03 -17.51 40.65
N ILE A 14 -14.32 -18.81 40.56
CA ILE A 14 -13.97 -19.64 39.41
C ILE A 14 -14.71 -19.16 38.16
N LEU A 15 -16.02 -18.89 38.27
CA LEU A 15 -16.81 -18.39 37.15
C LEU A 15 -16.32 -17.04 36.66
N THR A 16 -16.03 -16.12 37.58
CA THR A 16 -15.47 -14.77 37.21
C THR A 16 -14.10 -14.90 36.55
N GLY A 17 -13.24 -15.79 37.10
CA GLY A 17 -11.94 -16.07 36.49
C GLY A 17 -12.05 -16.61 35.06
N PHE A 18 -12.99 -17.54 34.84
CA PHE A 18 -13.25 -18.07 33.49
C PHE A 18 -13.76 -16.98 32.52
N MET A 19 -14.68 -16.11 32.99
CA MET A 19 -15.17 -15.00 32.18
C MET A 19 -14.05 -14.03 31.79
N VAL A 20 -13.16 -13.69 32.73
CA VAL A 20 -12.00 -12.81 32.43
C VAL A 20 -11.09 -13.44 31.38
N LEU A 21 -10.80 -14.75 31.49
CA LEU A 21 -10.00 -15.48 30.51
C LEU A 21 -10.66 -15.49 29.12
N ALA A 22 -11.97 -15.67 29.05
CA ALA A 22 -12.73 -15.59 27.82
C ALA A 22 -12.63 -14.20 27.18
N PHE A 23 -12.83 -13.14 27.97
CA PHE A 23 -12.68 -11.76 27.47
C PHE A 23 -11.26 -11.45 26.95
N LEU A 24 -10.23 -11.88 27.67
CA LEU A 24 -8.85 -11.71 27.23
C LEU A 24 -8.58 -12.43 25.91
N SER A 25 -9.11 -13.64 25.75
CA SER A 25 -8.98 -14.40 24.50
C SER A 25 -9.64 -13.67 23.32
N PHE A 26 -10.86 -13.16 23.48
CA PHE A 26 -11.54 -12.35 22.48
C PHE A 26 -10.77 -11.06 22.16
N TYR A 27 -10.25 -10.39 23.17
CA TYR A 27 -9.47 -9.17 22.98
C TYR A 27 -8.23 -9.41 22.12
N ILE A 28 -7.48 -10.48 22.37
CA ILE A 28 -6.30 -10.85 21.56
C ILE A 28 -6.70 -11.11 20.09
N VAL A 29 -7.80 -11.83 19.86
CA VAL A 29 -8.29 -12.11 18.51
C VAL A 29 -8.69 -10.82 17.78
N ILE A 30 -9.39 -9.92 18.46
CA ILE A 30 -9.79 -8.62 17.86
C ILE A 30 -8.55 -7.81 17.50
N GLN A 31 -7.57 -7.70 18.38
CA GLN A 31 -6.33 -6.97 18.11
C GLN A 31 -5.57 -7.52 16.89
N SER A 32 -5.44 -8.84 16.79
CA SER A 32 -4.78 -9.45 15.64
C SER A 32 -5.53 -9.19 14.32
N LYS A 33 -6.87 -9.19 14.33
CA LYS A 33 -7.68 -8.88 13.16
C LYS A 33 -7.58 -7.40 12.73
N LEU A 34 -7.48 -6.48 13.68
CA LEU A 34 -7.27 -5.07 13.38
C LEU A 34 -5.90 -4.81 12.72
N VAL A 35 -4.84 -5.45 13.20
CA VAL A 35 -3.50 -5.36 12.61
C VAL A 35 -3.50 -5.92 11.19
N GLU A 36 -4.13 -7.07 10.97
CA GLU A 36 -4.25 -7.69 9.66
C GLU A 36 -5.01 -6.78 8.67
N ALA A 37 -6.16 -6.23 9.06
CA ALA A 37 -6.97 -5.32 8.25
C ALA A 37 -6.18 -4.06 7.86
N ASN A 38 -5.50 -3.42 8.80
CA ASN A 38 -4.68 -2.24 8.53
C ASN A 38 -3.51 -2.55 7.57
N SER A 39 -2.94 -3.75 7.64
CA SER A 39 -1.89 -4.19 6.71
C SER A 39 -2.45 -4.37 5.30
N GLN A 40 -3.62 -5.00 5.15
CA GLN A 40 -4.29 -5.20 3.86
C GLN A 40 -4.67 -3.86 3.21
N ASP A 41 -5.18 -2.90 3.99
CA ASP A 41 -5.52 -1.57 3.48
C ASP A 41 -4.29 -0.83 2.95
N SER A 42 -3.16 -0.95 3.64
CA SER A 42 -1.90 -0.37 3.20
C SER A 42 -1.38 -1.02 1.92
N ASP A 43 -1.45 -2.33 1.81
CA ASP A 43 -1.03 -3.09 0.63
C ASP A 43 -1.93 -2.78 -0.58
N ASN A 44 -3.24 -2.63 -0.35
CA ASN A 44 -4.22 -2.21 -1.36
C ASN A 44 -3.97 -0.77 -1.84
N ALA A 45 -3.64 0.14 -0.93
CA ALA A 45 -3.30 1.51 -1.26
C ALA A 45 -2.04 1.59 -2.15
N ALA A 46 -1.00 0.83 -1.81
CA ALA A 46 0.21 0.75 -2.63
C ALA A 46 -0.07 0.19 -4.02
N LYS A 47 -0.90 -0.85 -4.12
CA LYS A 47 -1.32 -1.42 -5.40
C LYS A 47 -2.14 -0.43 -6.24
N GLN A 48 -2.99 0.39 -5.63
CA GLN A 48 -3.72 1.44 -6.35
C GLN A 48 -2.78 2.51 -6.90
N ALA A 49 -1.77 2.95 -6.12
CA ALA A 49 -0.75 3.88 -6.60
C ALA A 49 0.03 3.32 -7.80
N GLU A 50 0.43 2.06 -7.72
CA GLU A 50 1.08 1.32 -8.81
C GLU A 50 0.21 1.33 -10.08
N LEU A 51 -1.06 0.92 -9.95
CA LEU A 51 -1.99 0.83 -11.07
C LEU A 51 -2.25 2.17 -11.75
N LEU A 52 -2.29 3.28 -11.01
CA LEU A 52 -2.43 4.61 -11.59
C LEU A 52 -1.28 4.92 -12.55
N VAL A 53 -0.04 4.73 -12.12
CA VAL A 53 1.14 5.01 -12.97
C VAL A 53 1.26 4.00 -14.10
N VAL A 54 1.05 2.72 -13.83
CA VAL A 54 1.11 1.66 -14.86
C VAL A 54 0.06 1.86 -15.94
N ASN A 55 -1.15 2.31 -15.58
CA ASN A 55 -2.18 2.60 -16.58
C ASN A 55 -1.81 3.79 -17.46
N GLU A 56 -1.24 4.86 -16.92
CA GLU A 56 -0.76 5.99 -17.71
C GLU A 56 0.38 5.58 -18.67
N LEU A 57 1.32 4.77 -18.18
CA LEU A 57 2.38 4.19 -19.01
C LEU A 57 1.81 3.35 -20.17
N ARG A 58 0.83 2.50 -19.87
CA ARG A 58 0.19 1.63 -20.88
C ARG A 58 -0.57 2.44 -21.94
N VAL A 59 -1.22 3.53 -21.54
CA VAL A 59 -1.88 4.44 -22.47
C VAL A 59 -0.83 5.11 -23.35
N ALA A 60 0.25 5.67 -22.78
CA ALA A 60 1.31 6.30 -23.53
C ALA A 60 2.01 5.35 -24.52
N GLU A 61 2.13 4.07 -24.14
CA GLU A 61 2.68 3.02 -25.01
C GLU A 61 1.81 2.80 -26.25
N SER A 62 0.49 2.77 -26.06
CA SER A 62 -0.49 2.46 -27.13
C SER A 62 -0.74 3.59 -28.14
N VAL A 63 -0.26 4.80 -27.85
CA VAL A 63 -0.47 5.98 -28.70
C VAL A 63 0.75 6.33 -29.54
N VAL A 64 0.55 7.17 -30.56
CA VAL A 64 1.61 7.65 -31.45
C VAL A 64 2.48 8.71 -30.78
N ASP A 65 3.64 9.01 -31.37
CA ASP A 65 4.53 10.07 -30.92
C ASP A 65 3.86 11.44 -30.97
N GLY A 66 4.27 12.33 -30.09
CA GLY A 66 3.63 13.62 -29.84
C GLY A 66 2.54 13.57 -28.77
N TYR A 67 2.33 12.41 -28.13
CA TYR A 67 1.40 12.30 -27.02
C TYR A 67 1.89 13.10 -25.81
N TYR A 68 0.97 13.84 -25.20
CA TYR A 68 1.19 14.56 -23.95
C TYR A 68 -0.07 14.46 -23.09
N ARG A 69 0.09 14.16 -21.80
CA ARG A 69 -1.00 14.13 -20.85
C ARG A 69 -0.53 14.50 -19.45
N GLU A 70 -1.36 15.23 -18.74
CA GLU A 70 -1.19 15.45 -17.31
C GLU A 70 -2.06 14.48 -16.52
N PHE A 71 -1.50 13.98 -15.42
CA PHE A 71 -2.23 13.14 -14.45
C PHE A 71 -1.84 13.51 -13.04
N GLU A 72 -2.69 13.22 -12.10
CA GLU A 72 -2.46 13.55 -10.69
C GLU A 72 -2.46 12.30 -9.82
N LEU A 73 -1.41 12.20 -8.99
CA LEU A 73 -1.33 11.17 -7.96
C LEU A 73 -1.78 11.76 -6.62
N PRO A 74 -2.74 11.13 -5.93
CA PRO A 74 -3.27 11.66 -4.69
C PRO A 74 -2.18 11.68 -3.60
N GLN A 75 -2.29 12.63 -2.66
CA GLN A 75 -1.36 12.75 -1.53
C GLN A 75 -1.41 11.54 -0.60
N LYS A 76 -2.58 10.91 -0.48
CA LYS A 76 -2.84 9.69 0.29
C LYS A 76 -3.83 8.82 -0.47
N ILE A 77 -3.71 7.51 -0.32
CA ILE A 77 -4.70 6.57 -0.84
C ILE A 77 -5.32 5.85 0.35
N ASN A 78 -6.65 5.95 0.52
CA ASN A 78 -7.38 5.39 1.67
C ASN A 78 -6.79 5.79 3.03
N GLY A 79 -6.31 7.04 3.15
CA GLY A 79 -5.68 7.53 4.37
C GLY A 79 -4.22 7.11 4.56
N VAL A 80 -3.69 6.21 3.75
CA VAL A 80 -2.31 5.69 3.82
C VAL A 80 -1.35 6.65 3.11
N ASN A 81 -0.29 7.04 3.81
CA ASN A 81 0.82 7.76 3.20
C ASN A 81 1.69 6.78 2.41
N TYR A 82 2.06 7.17 1.22
CA TYR A 82 2.99 6.45 0.38
C TYR A 82 4.00 7.41 -0.25
N ASN A 83 5.10 6.89 -0.73
CA ASN A 83 6.03 7.58 -1.61
C ASN A 83 6.21 6.74 -2.86
N ILE A 84 6.26 7.38 -4.02
CA ILE A 84 6.42 6.71 -5.31
C ILE A 84 7.58 7.35 -6.05
N SER A 85 8.38 6.53 -6.71
CA SER A 85 9.50 6.99 -7.53
C SER A 85 9.73 6.01 -8.68
N ILE A 86 10.28 6.51 -9.78
CA ILE A 86 10.85 5.66 -10.83
C ILE A 86 12.36 5.64 -10.61
N MET A 87 12.92 4.44 -10.61
CA MET A 87 14.36 4.22 -10.48
C MET A 87 14.84 3.35 -11.63
N GLN A 88 16.12 3.43 -11.96
CA GLN A 88 16.74 2.44 -12.83
C GLN A 88 17.19 1.24 -12.02
N GLY A 89 16.65 0.07 -12.35
CA GLY A 89 17.04 -1.20 -11.76
C GLY A 89 18.42 -1.68 -12.24
N VAL A 90 18.85 -2.80 -11.68
CA VAL A 90 20.20 -3.38 -11.88
C VAL A 90 20.53 -3.66 -13.35
N ALA A 91 19.53 -3.91 -14.20
CA ALA A 91 19.70 -4.17 -15.63
C ALA A 91 19.45 -2.94 -16.51
N GLY A 92 19.34 -1.74 -15.92
CA GLY A 92 18.95 -0.54 -16.64
C GLY A 92 17.46 -0.48 -17.02
N THR A 93 16.66 -1.43 -16.54
CA THR A 93 15.21 -1.43 -16.69
C THR A 93 14.58 -0.48 -15.69
N PRO A 94 13.60 0.35 -16.10
CA PRO A 94 12.92 1.23 -15.16
C PRO A 94 12.04 0.42 -14.19
N GLU A 95 12.09 0.82 -12.93
CA GLU A 95 11.34 0.22 -11.83
C GLU A 95 10.51 1.29 -11.12
N ILE A 96 9.23 1.02 -10.90
CA ILE A 96 8.38 1.85 -10.04
C ILE A 96 8.52 1.32 -8.62
N VAL A 97 9.02 2.17 -7.73
CA VAL A 97 9.22 1.85 -6.32
C VAL A 97 8.21 2.61 -5.47
N ILE A 98 7.41 1.88 -4.72
CA ILE A 98 6.39 2.44 -3.83
C ILE A 98 6.75 2.06 -2.40
N ARG A 99 6.98 3.08 -1.56
CA ARG A 99 7.27 2.92 -0.14
C ARG A 99 6.08 3.37 0.69
N TYR A 100 5.66 2.54 1.64
CA TYR A 100 4.53 2.80 2.52
C TYR A 100 4.68 2.02 3.83
N ASN A 101 4.38 2.64 4.96
CA ASN A 101 4.40 2.02 6.29
C ASN A 101 5.65 1.14 6.57
N GLY A 102 6.84 1.60 6.14
CA GLY A 102 8.09 0.84 6.29
C GLY A 102 8.25 -0.36 5.37
N LYS A 103 7.30 -0.59 4.46
CA LYS A 103 7.38 -1.61 3.41
C LYS A 103 7.78 -0.96 2.08
N GLU A 104 8.31 -1.78 1.20
CA GLU A 104 8.63 -1.40 -0.19
C GLU A 104 7.99 -2.39 -1.16
N ARG A 105 7.42 -1.87 -2.23
CA ARG A 105 6.88 -2.63 -3.34
C ARG A 105 7.54 -2.15 -4.63
N VAL A 106 8.10 -3.08 -5.37
CA VAL A 106 8.78 -2.80 -6.64
C VAL A 106 7.96 -3.41 -7.77
N TYR A 107 7.68 -2.60 -8.79
CA TYR A 107 7.06 -3.04 -10.03
C TYR A 107 8.04 -2.82 -11.18
N PHE A 108 8.39 -3.89 -11.88
CA PHE A 108 9.23 -3.82 -13.06
C PHE A 108 8.41 -3.34 -14.25
N VAL A 109 8.83 -2.24 -14.84
CA VAL A 109 8.22 -1.77 -16.08
C VAL A 109 8.78 -2.62 -17.22
N PRO A 110 7.94 -3.39 -17.93
CA PRO A 110 8.42 -4.43 -18.86
C PRO A 110 9.19 -3.92 -20.07
N GLN A 111 9.42 -2.61 -20.19
CA GLN A 111 9.88 -2.03 -21.45
C GLN A 111 10.99 -1.02 -21.35
N ALA A 112 11.92 -1.17 -22.31
CA ALA A 112 13.03 -0.27 -22.56
C ALA A 112 12.64 1.14 -23.05
N TYR A 113 11.35 1.45 -23.12
CA TYR A 113 10.83 2.70 -23.70
C TYR A 113 10.66 3.83 -22.70
N VAL A 114 10.83 3.60 -21.41
CA VAL A 114 10.75 4.66 -20.42
C VAL A 114 12.13 5.29 -20.25
N SER A 115 12.20 6.59 -20.44
CA SER A 115 13.46 7.33 -20.29
C SER A 115 14.02 7.20 -18.87
N GLY A 116 15.33 6.99 -18.76
CA GLY A 116 16.04 7.00 -17.48
C GLY A 116 15.99 8.35 -16.74
N ALA A 117 15.58 9.43 -17.41
CA ALA A 117 15.32 10.73 -16.79
C ALA A 117 13.90 10.86 -16.21
N SER A 118 13.07 9.80 -16.31
CA SER A 118 11.71 9.82 -15.77
C SER A 118 11.69 9.95 -14.26
N SER A 119 10.79 10.80 -13.76
CA SER A 119 10.51 10.98 -12.34
C SER A 119 9.01 11.01 -12.11
N VAL A 120 8.54 10.40 -11.04
CA VAL A 120 7.15 10.44 -10.64
C VAL A 120 7.05 10.84 -9.18
N GLY A 121 6.07 11.66 -8.85
CA GLY A 121 5.84 12.12 -7.48
C GLY A 121 4.35 12.26 -7.17
N LYS A 122 4.05 12.56 -5.93
CA LYS A 122 2.69 12.91 -5.53
C LYS A 122 2.30 14.26 -6.12
N GLY A 123 1.01 14.44 -6.41
CA GLY A 123 0.49 15.63 -7.06
C GLY A 123 0.54 15.51 -8.58
N ARG A 124 0.75 16.64 -9.26
CA ARG A 124 0.71 16.69 -10.73
C ARG A 124 1.98 16.07 -11.34
N ASN A 125 1.74 15.26 -12.35
CA ASN A 125 2.78 14.69 -13.20
C ASN A 125 2.37 14.88 -14.66
N ASN A 126 3.34 14.93 -15.55
CA ASN A 126 3.08 14.80 -16.96
C ASN A 126 3.69 13.52 -17.52
N ILE A 127 3.13 13.05 -18.60
CA ILE A 127 3.65 11.95 -19.40
C ILE A 127 3.66 12.38 -20.86
N SER A 128 4.79 12.18 -21.53
CA SER A 128 4.96 12.47 -22.96
C SER A 128 5.59 11.28 -23.67
N LYS A 129 5.37 11.21 -24.99
CA LYS A 129 6.01 10.22 -25.84
C LYS A 129 6.60 10.93 -27.07
N GLU A 130 7.90 10.77 -27.25
CA GLU A 130 8.65 11.31 -28.39
C GLU A 130 9.64 10.25 -28.87
N ASP A 131 9.74 10.06 -30.18
CA ASP A 131 10.63 9.08 -30.83
C ASP A 131 10.51 7.66 -30.22
N GLY A 132 9.29 7.27 -29.83
CA GLY A 132 9.02 5.98 -29.18
C GLY A 132 9.44 5.92 -27.71
N ILE A 133 9.99 6.98 -27.12
CA ILE A 133 10.44 7.04 -25.74
C ILE A 133 9.39 7.76 -24.89
N ILE A 134 9.04 7.14 -23.79
CA ILE A 134 8.10 7.69 -22.79
C ILE A 134 8.90 8.40 -21.69
N LEU A 135 8.55 9.65 -21.42
CA LEU A 135 9.10 10.46 -20.36
C LEU A 135 7.98 10.81 -19.37
N ILE A 136 8.22 10.57 -18.09
CA ILE A 136 7.35 11.04 -17.01
C ILE A 136 8.11 12.07 -16.19
N GLN A 137 7.45 13.18 -15.85
CA GLN A 137 8.03 14.22 -15.02
C GLN A 137 7.05 14.66 -13.94
N SER A 138 7.54 14.71 -12.70
CA SER A 138 6.80 15.31 -11.59
C SER A 138 6.80 16.83 -11.75
N MET A 139 5.60 17.42 -11.73
CA MET A 139 5.41 18.87 -11.75
C MET A 139 5.20 19.32 -10.29
N THR A 140 6.29 19.63 -9.63
CA THR A 140 6.29 20.11 -8.24
C THR A 140 5.81 21.54 -8.15
#